data_807a8ee0dca0e0f56e17116bd44127b6
#
_entry.id   807a8ee0dca0e0f56e17116bd44127b6
#
_cell.length_a   1.000
_cell.length_b   1.000
_cell.length_c   1.000
_cell.angle_alpha   90.00
_cell.angle_beta   90.00
_cell.angle_gamma   90.00
#
_symmetry.space_group_name_H-M   'P 1'
#
loop_
_entity.id
_entity.type
_entity.pdbx_description
1 polymer ?
#
loop_
_entity_poly.entity_id
_entity_poly.type
_entity_poly.pdbx_seq_one_letter_code
_entity_poly.pdbx_strand_id
1 'polypeptide(L)'
;MCVYYAHTRNSEGAMHRLDEHLLAVAELAGKYSERFYGGILEPLAWLAGAFHDIGKVSPGFQSYLEAIEAGQPKRKVPHSPLGAVFIRSVLSRFEVKDDLALIVAGHHSGL
;
A
#
# COMPACT_ATOMS: atom_id res chain seq x y z
N MET A 1 -10.03 17.92 4.91
CA MET A 1 -9.26 16.89 4.20
C MET A 1 -9.00 15.72 5.15
N CYS A 2 -9.34 14.52 4.74
CA CYS A 2 -9.12 13.33 5.57
C CYS A 2 -7.64 12.93 5.57
N VAL A 3 -7.12 12.62 6.75
CA VAL A 3 -5.77 12.05 6.90
C VAL A 3 -5.91 10.56 7.19
N TYR A 4 -5.21 9.74 6.43
CA TYR A 4 -5.17 8.28 6.62
C TYR A 4 -3.80 7.86 7.14
N TYR A 5 -3.77 6.82 7.98
CA TYR A 5 -2.56 6.34 8.63
C TYR A 5 -2.23 4.92 8.18
N ALA A 6 -0.92 4.64 8.07
CA ALA A 6 -0.41 3.34 7.62
C ALA A 6 -0.26 2.35 8.79
N HIS A 7 0.09 2.88 9.96
CA HIS A 7 0.43 2.10 11.14
C HIS A 7 -0.03 2.81 12.41
N THR A 8 -0.09 2.08 13.52
CA THR A 8 -0.24 2.65 14.86
C THR A 8 1.01 3.47 15.24
N ARG A 9 0.95 4.17 16.37
CA ARG A 9 2.07 5.00 16.83
C ARG A 9 3.34 4.18 16.98
N ASN A 10 4.45 4.77 16.54
CA ASN A 10 5.77 4.19 16.72
C ASN A 10 6.30 4.45 18.15
N SER A 11 7.55 4.02 18.42
CA SER A 11 8.20 4.22 19.73
C SER A 11 8.34 5.68 20.14
N GLU A 12 8.29 6.62 19.19
CA GLU A 12 8.36 8.06 19.42
C GLU A 12 6.96 8.68 19.61
N GLY A 13 5.91 7.90 19.56
CA GLY A 13 4.52 8.35 19.71
C GLY A 13 3.93 8.99 18.46
N ALA A 14 4.58 8.89 17.30
CA ALA A 14 4.12 9.46 16.05
C ALA A 14 3.43 8.41 15.18
N MET A 15 2.29 8.77 14.57
CA MET A 15 1.62 7.97 13.57
C MET A 15 2.16 8.28 12.18
N HIS A 16 2.40 7.25 11.40
CA HIS A 16 2.91 7.41 10.03
C HIS A 16 1.75 7.60 9.05
N ARG A 17 1.72 8.71 8.36
CA ARG A 17 0.67 9.01 7.37
C ARG A 17 0.77 8.06 6.18
N LEU A 18 -0.40 7.63 5.70
CA LEU A 18 -0.47 6.67 4.59
C LEU A 18 0.09 7.26 3.28
N ASP A 19 -0.24 8.52 2.96
CA ASP A 19 0.25 9.17 1.75
C ASP A 19 1.79 9.27 1.73
N GLU A 20 2.38 9.67 2.84
CA GLU A 20 3.84 9.73 2.98
C GLU A 20 4.48 8.34 2.86
N HIS A 21 3.87 7.34 3.49
CA HIS A 21 4.32 5.96 3.42
C HIS A 21 4.30 5.44 1.97
N LEU A 22 3.19 5.63 1.27
CA LEU A 22 3.05 5.14 -0.11
C LEU A 22 4.06 5.78 -1.05
N LEU A 23 4.26 7.10 -0.95
CA LEU A 23 5.26 7.80 -1.77
C LEU A 23 6.68 7.36 -1.45
N ALA A 24 7.03 7.20 -0.17
CA ALA A 24 8.35 6.74 0.24
C ALA A 24 8.66 5.34 -0.30
N VAL A 25 7.70 4.42 -0.23
CA VAL A 25 7.86 3.07 -0.76
C VAL A 25 7.93 3.08 -2.28
N ALA A 26 7.14 3.91 -2.95
CA ALA A 26 7.17 4.07 -4.40
C ALA A 26 8.55 4.54 -4.88
N GLU A 27 9.10 5.57 -4.27
CA GLU A 27 10.43 6.11 -4.59
C GLU A 27 11.52 5.06 -4.36
N LEU A 28 11.45 4.36 -3.26
CA LEU A 28 12.42 3.32 -2.91
C LEU A 28 12.35 2.15 -3.90
N ALA A 29 11.16 1.69 -4.24
CA ALA A 29 10.95 0.61 -5.20
C ALA A 29 11.47 0.99 -6.60
N GLY A 30 11.16 2.20 -7.05
CA GLY A 30 11.70 2.73 -8.31
C GLY A 30 13.22 2.76 -8.31
N LYS A 31 13.80 3.29 -7.25
CA LYS A 31 15.25 3.40 -7.11
C LYS A 31 15.96 2.03 -7.11
N TYR A 32 15.43 1.05 -6.41
CA TYR A 32 16.01 -0.29 -6.42
C TYR A 32 15.91 -0.96 -7.79
N SER A 33 14.84 -0.70 -8.54
CA SER A 33 14.64 -1.29 -9.86
C SER A 33 15.54 -0.70 -10.95
N GLU A 34 16.15 0.48 -10.73
CA GLU A 34 17.07 1.12 -11.69
C GLU A 34 18.23 0.20 -12.07
N ARG A 35 18.64 -0.69 -11.19
CA ARG A 35 19.77 -1.61 -11.40
C ARG A 35 19.45 -2.78 -12.31
N PHE A 36 18.16 -2.97 -12.64
CA PHE A 36 17.70 -4.12 -13.42
C PHE A 36 17.23 -3.67 -14.79
N TYR A 37 17.65 -4.38 -15.83
CA TYR A 37 17.22 -4.17 -17.21
C TYR A 37 17.33 -2.71 -17.68
N GLY A 38 18.38 -2.00 -17.24
CA GLY A 38 18.60 -0.60 -17.62
C GLY A 38 17.52 0.37 -17.13
N GLY A 39 16.83 0.03 -16.06
CA GLY A 39 15.80 0.88 -15.47
C GLY A 39 14.44 0.80 -16.17
N ILE A 40 14.24 -0.12 -17.09
CA ILE A 40 12.98 -0.25 -17.84
C ILE A 40 11.79 -0.61 -16.93
N LEU A 41 12.06 -1.27 -15.78
CA LEU A 41 11.04 -1.67 -14.82
C LEU A 41 10.72 -0.59 -13.78
N GLU A 42 11.45 0.53 -13.78
CA GLU A 42 11.28 1.58 -12.77
C GLU A 42 9.84 2.11 -12.65
N PRO A 43 9.14 2.48 -13.75
CA PRO A 43 7.76 2.95 -13.63
C PRO A 43 6.82 1.92 -13.03
N LEU A 44 7.01 0.65 -13.37
CA LEU A 44 6.18 -0.45 -12.84
C LEU A 44 6.44 -0.68 -11.36
N ALA A 45 7.71 -0.68 -10.95
CA ALA A 45 8.10 -0.82 -9.56
C ALA A 45 7.59 0.35 -8.72
N TRP A 46 7.65 1.57 -9.26
CA TRP A 46 7.12 2.77 -8.61
C TRP A 46 5.62 2.63 -8.37
N LEU A 47 4.86 2.22 -9.39
CA LEU A 47 3.42 2.01 -9.28
C LEU A 47 3.08 0.92 -8.25
N ALA A 48 3.80 -0.19 -8.27
CA ALA A 48 3.60 -1.25 -7.29
C ALA A 48 3.81 -0.74 -5.87
N GLY A 49 4.87 0.05 -5.63
CA GLY A 49 5.14 0.67 -4.34
C GLY A 49 4.07 1.66 -3.92
N ALA A 50 3.63 2.52 -4.86
CA ALA A 50 2.60 3.52 -4.59
C ALA A 50 1.26 2.90 -4.18
N PHE A 51 0.91 1.76 -4.74
CA PHE A 51 -0.40 1.14 -4.53
C PHE A 51 -0.40 -0.06 -3.59
N HIS A 52 0.76 -0.53 -3.12
CA HIS A 52 0.83 -1.78 -2.34
C HIS A 52 -0.09 -1.76 -1.10
N ASP A 53 -0.24 -0.64 -0.46
CA ASP A 53 -1.04 -0.46 0.75
C ASP A 53 -2.24 0.48 0.58
N ILE A 54 -2.65 0.75 -0.67
CA ILE A 54 -3.76 1.69 -0.91
C ILE A 54 -5.07 1.25 -0.23
N GLY A 55 -5.25 -0.05 -0.02
CA GLY A 55 -6.42 -0.59 0.68
C GLY A 55 -6.56 -0.11 2.12
N LYS A 56 -5.50 0.43 2.71
CA LYS A 56 -5.54 1.01 4.06
C LYS A 56 -6.40 2.27 4.17
N VAL A 57 -6.81 2.88 3.06
CA VAL A 57 -7.76 3.99 3.09
C VAL A 57 -9.16 3.56 3.53
N SER A 58 -9.46 2.26 3.53
CA SER A 58 -10.80 1.79 3.90
C SER A 58 -11.18 2.22 5.31
N PRO A 59 -12.45 2.63 5.53
CA PRO A 59 -12.92 2.97 6.88
C PRO A 59 -12.71 1.84 7.89
N GLY A 60 -12.88 0.59 7.45
CA GLY A 60 -12.66 -0.58 8.30
C GLY A 60 -11.23 -0.68 8.80
N PHE A 61 -10.24 -0.45 7.91
CA PHE A 61 -8.84 -0.49 8.31
C PHE A 61 -8.48 0.67 9.24
N GLN A 62 -8.94 1.88 8.96
CA GLN A 62 -8.67 3.04 9.83
C GLN A 62 -9.34 2.86 11.20
N SER A 63 -10.56 2.32 11.27
CA SER A 63 -11.21 1.96 12.54
C SER A 63 -10.43 0.90 13.31
N TYR A 64 -9.85 -0.05 12.61
CA TYR A 64 -8.98 -1.06 13.23
C TYR A 64 -7.76 -0.41 13.89
N LEU A 65 -7.08 0.51 13.21
CA LEU A 65 -5.94 1.23 13.79
C LEU A 65 -6.36 2.05 15.03
N GLU A 66 -7.48 2.75 14.96
CA GLU A 66 -8.01 3.52 16.09
C GLU A 66 -8.30 2.62 17.31
N ALA A 67 -8.88 1.45 17.07
CA ALA A 67 -9.15 0.49 18.14
C ALA A 67 -7.86 0.00 18.79
N ILE A 68 -6.84 -0.33 18.01
CA ILE A 68 -5.54 -0.76 18.52
C ILE A 68 -4.87 0.37 19.32
N GLU A 69 -4.91 1.62 18.84
CA GLU A 69 -4.38 2.77 19.58
C GLU A 69 -5.09 2.98 20.93
N ALA A 70 -6.39 2.71 20.99
CA ALA A 70 -7.19 2.79 22.23
C ALA A 70 -7.00 1.58 23.14
N GLY A 71 -6.16 0.62 22.78
CA GLY A 71 -5.96 -0.62 23.55
C GLY A 71 -7.13 -1.58 23.50
N GLN A 72 -8.04 -1.41 22.55
CA GLN A 72 -9.21 -2.26 22.39
C GLN A 72 -8.90 -3.41 21.43
N PRO A 73 -9.16 -4.67 21.79
CA PRO A 73 -8.98 -5.78 20.86
C PRO A 73 -9.97 -5.68 19.71
N LYS A 74 -9.46 -5.79 18.48
CA LYS A 74 -10.28 -5.80 17.27
C LYS A 74 -9.69 -6.75 16.25
N ARG A 75 -10.57 -7.39 15.49
CA ARG A 75 -10.16 -8.30 14.41
C ARG A 75 -9.40 -7.54 13.33
N LYS A 76 -8.26 -8.09 12.91
CA LYS A 76 -7.46 -7.53 11.81
C LYS A 76 -8.28 -7.42 10.53
N VAL A 77 -8.20 -6.27 9.88
CA VAL A 77 -8.89 -5.98 8.62
C VAL A 77 -7.92 -6.14 7.46
N PRO A 78 -8.18 -7.02 6.49
CA PRO A 78 -7.33 -7.15 5.31
C PRO A 78 -7.45 -5.91 4.42
N HIS A 79 -6.33 -5.44 3.88
CA HIS A 79 -6.29 -4.28 2.99
C HIS A 79 -5.80 -4.63 1.57
N SER A 80 -5.06 -5.71 1.41
CA SER A 80 -4.47 -6.09 0.11
C SER A 80 -5.51 -6.38 -0.98
N PRO A 81 -6.63 -7.11 -0.71
CA PRO A 81 -7.65 -7.34 -1.73
C PRO A 81 -8.28 -6.04 -2.25
N LEU A 82 -8.54 -5.07 -1.38
CA LEU A 82 -9.09 -3.79 -1.77
C LEU A 82 -8.11 -3.01 -2.65
N GLY A 83 -6.83 -3.04 -2.31
CA GLY A 83 -5.78 -2.43 -3.13
C GLY A 83 -5.69 -3.04 -4.52
N ALA A 84 -5.81 -4.36 -4.63
CA ALA A 84 -5.82 -5.06 -5.91
C ALA A 84 -7.03 -4.65 -6.78
N VAL A 85 -8.22 -4.57 -6.19
CA VAL A 85 -9.43 -4.11 -6.89
C VAL A 85 -9.27 -2.67 -7.36
N PHE A 86 -8.72 -1.81 -6.51
CA PHE A 86 -8.47 -0.41 -6.85
C PHE A 86 -7.53 -0.28 -8.06
N ILE A 87 -6.42 -1.00 -8.06
CA ILE A 87 -5.45 -0.98 -9.17
C ILE A 87 -6.09 -1.44 -10.48
N ARG A 88 -6.85 -2.53 -10.46
CA ARG A 88 -7.54 -3.03 -11.66
C ARG A 88 -8.53 -2.01 -12.19
N SER A 89 -9.22 -1.29 -11.30
CA SER A 89 -10.16 -0.25 -11.68
C SER A 89 -9.46 0.97 -12.30
N VAL A 90 -8.42 1.47 -11.64
CA VAL A 90 -7.70 2.68 -12.09
C VAL A 90 -6.91 2.42 -13.36
N LEU A 91 -6.30 1.25 -13.48
CA LEU A 91 -5.45 0.88 -14.63
C LEU A 91 -6.18 0.00 -15.65
N SER A 92 -7.50 0.07 -15.70
CA SER A 92 -8.33 -0.81 -16.55
C SER A 92 -7.97 -0.79 -18.04
N ARG A 93 -7.36 0.28 -18.52
CA ARG A 93 -6.93 0.43 -19.93
C ARG A 93 -5.51 -0.10 -20.19
N PHE A 94 -4.79 -0.55 -19.16
CA PHE A 94 -3.40 -0.98 -19.28
C PHE A 94 -3.30 -2.49 -19.10
N GLU A 95 -2.50 -3.13 -19.93
CA GLU A 95 -2.31 -4.60 -19.89
C GLU A 95 -1.67 -5.06 -18.57
N VAL A 96 -0.83 -4.22 -17.96
CA VAL A 96 -0.13 -4.55 -16.70
C VAL A 96 -1.03 -4.54 -15.46
N LYS A 97 -2.31 -4.16 -15.57
CA LYS A 97 -3.21 -4.03 -14.41
C LYS A 97 -3.35 -5.30 -13.58
N ASP A 98 -3.40 -6.45 -14.24
CA ASP A 98 -3.58 -7.74 -13.56
C ASP A 98 -2.30 -8.16 -12.84
N ASP A 99 -1.14 -7.92 -13.43
CA ASP A 99 0.15 -8.20 -12.81
C ASP A 99 0.36 -7.34 -11.56
N LEU A 100 0.09 -6.04 -11.66
CA LEU A 100 0.18 -5.13 -10.51
C LEU A 100 -0.84 -5.49 -9.43
N ALA A 101 -2.06 -5.83 -9.80
CA ALA A 101 -3.10 -6.24 -8.86
C ALA A 101 -2.68 -7.51 -8.11
N LEU A 102 -2.07 -8.48 -8.80
CA LEU A 102 -1.57 -9.71 -8.20
C LEU A 102 -0.44 -9.42 -7.20
N ILE A 103 0.49 -8.54 -7.56
CA ILE A 103 1.58 -8.13 -6.68
C ILE A 103 1.03 -7.50 -5.40
N VAL A 104 0.08 -6.57 -5.54
CA VAL A 104 -0.51 -5.89 -4.38
C VAL A 104 -1.33 -6.85 -3.52
N ALA A 105 -2.12 -7.73 -4.14
CA ALA A 105 -2.90 -8.73 -3.40
C ALA A 105 -1.99 -9.69 -2.62
N GLY A 106 -0.83 -10.02 -3.19
CA GLY A 106 0.08 -11.03 -2.66
C GLY A 106 1.16 -10.53 -1.72
N HIS A 107 1.34 -9.22 -1.54
CA HIS A 107 2.50 -8.69 -0.80
C HIS A 107 2.54 -9.11 0.68
N HIS A 108 1.42 -9.47 1.27
CA HIS A 108 1.37 -10.04 2.62
C HIS A 108 1.17 -11.55 2.67
N SER A 109 0.86 -12.19 1.55
CA SER A 109 0.56 -13.62 1.50
C SER A 109 1.66 -14.47 0.90
N GLY A 110 2.80 -13.88 0.53
CA GLY A 110 3.97 -14.61 0.05
C GLY A 110 3.85 -15.16 -1.38
N LEU A 111 3.07 -14.51 -2.19
CA LEU A 111 2.97 -14.88 -3.61
C LEU A 111 4.27 -14.65 -4.37
#